data_ff59532fdbb9b79f9f8bfd5a35fc6386
#
_entry.id   ff59532fdbb9b79f9f8bfd5a35fc6386
#
_cell.length_a   1.000
_cell.length_b   1.000
_cell.length_c   1.000
_cell.angle_alpha   90.00
_cell.angle_beta   90.00
_cell.angle_gamma   90.00
#
_symmetry.space_group_name_H-M   'P 1'
#
loop_
_entity.id
_entity.type
_entity.pdbx_description
1 polymer ?
#
loop_
_entity_poly.entity_id
_entity_poly.type
_entity_poly.pdbx_seq_one_letter_code
_entity_poly.pdbx_strand_id
1 'polypeptide(L)'
;MTIALAALACLIGVCIGVLVALVKYYAGGKKSFGWKAVNAACGIYVTVIRGTPIVVQLLIAYTILFNGSFEACVFAFGVNSGAYVAEIIRGGIASIDPGQAEAGRSLGLSEGATMRLIVLPQAVKNILPALFNEFIALLKETSVAGYIAARDLTKVSDSIRGIAFNSAPLFIAAAIYLLLVVGMTAIQKKMERRLAQSDRG
;
A
#
# COMPACT_ATOMS: atom_id res chain seq x y z
N MET A 1 -7.62 -3.44 17.83
CA MET A 1 -6.58 -2.47 17.42
C MET A 1 -5.94 -2.86 16.09
N THR A 2 -5.39 -4.06 15.93
CA THR A 2 -4.71 -4.57 14.70
C THR A 2 -5.45 -4.26 13.39
N ILE A 3 -6.72 -4.69 13.26
CA ILE A 3 -7.52 -4.48 12.05
C ILE A 3 -7.79 -2.98 11.80
N ALA A 4 -8.14 -2.23 12.85
CA ALA A 4 -8.41 -0.80 12.72
C ALA A 4 -7.15 -0.03 12.27
N LEU A 5 -6.00 -0.39 12.82
CA LEU A 5 -4.71 0.17 12.44
C LEU A 5 -4.40 -0.12 10.97
N ALA A 6 -4.50 -1.39 10.55
CA ALA A 6 -4.26 -1.79 9.16
C ALA A 6 -5.22 -1.07 8.18
N ALA A 7 -6.50 -0.95 8.53
CA ALA A 7 -7.50 -0.29 7.69
C ALA A 7 -7.23 1.21 7.54
N LEU A 8 -6.94 1.91 8.65
CA LEU A 8 -6.62 3.35 8.62
C LEU A 8 -5.32 3.63 7.88
N ALA A 9 -4.28 2.85 8.16
CA ALA A 9 -3.00 2.99 7.47
C ALA A 9 -3.13 2.70 5.97
N CYS A 10 -3.91 1.69 5.58
CA CYS A 10 -4.19 1.40 4.17
C CYS A 10 -4.94 2.55 3.49
N LEU A 11 -5.96 3.12 4.14
CA LEU A 11 -6.71 4.27 3.59
C LEU A 11 -5.77 5.47 3.34
N ILE A 12 -4.95 5.82 4.34
CA ILE A 12 -3.96 6.89 4.21
C ILE A 12 -2.95 6.55 3.12
N GLY A 13 -2.46 5.30 3.10
CA GLY A 13 -1.53 4.81 2.09
C GLY A 13 -2.08 4.93 0.67
N VAL A 14 -3.33 4.54 0.45
CA VAL A 14 -4.00 4.70 -0.85
C VAL A 14 -4.11 6.17 -1.23
N CYS A 15 -4.51 7.06 -0.32
CA CYS A 15 -4.59 8.49 -0.59
C CYS A 15 -3.22 9.06 -0.99
N ILE A 16 -2.18 8.79 -0.20
CA ILE A 16 -0.81 9.27 -0.49
C ILE A 16 -0.31 8.66 -1.80
N GLY A 17 -0.45 7.36 -1.99
CA GLY A 17 0.06 6.65 -3.16
C GLY A 17 -0.59 7.12 -4.46
N VAL A 18 -1.91 7.34 -4.45
CA VAL A 18 -2.63 7.92 -5.61
C VAL A 18 -2.12 9.33 -5.90
N LEU A 19 -1.98 10.19 -4.88
CA LEU A 19 -1.45 11.55 -5.07
C LEU A 19 -0.04 11.53 -5.65
N VAL A 20 0.86 10.71 -5.12
CA VAL A 20 2.23 10.57 -5.61
C VAL A 20 2.24 10.05 -7.05
N ALA A 21 1.44 9.04 -7.38
CA ALA A 21 1.34 8.49 -8.73
C ALA A 21 0.83 9.55 -9.73
N LEU A 22 -0.22 10.29 -9.38
CA LEU A 22 -0.76 11.39 -10.21
C LEU A 22 0.29 12.48 -10.43
N VAL A 23 0.96 12.93 -9.36
CA VAL A 23 2.01 13.95 -9.46
C VAL A 23 3.12 13.47 -10.39
N LYS A 24 3.61 12.24 -10.24
CA LYS A 24 4.66 11.67 -11.11
C LYS A 24 4.19 11.56 -12.56
N TYR A 25 2.95 11.19 -12.81
CA TYR A 25 2.37 11.12 -14.15
C TYR A 25 2.33 12.50 -14.82
N TYR A 26 1.76 13.52 -14.14
CA TYR A 26 1.67 14.87 -14.70
C TYR A 26 3.03 15.58 -14.81
N ALA A 27 3.95 15.29 -13.90
CA ALA A 27 5.29 15.91 -13.90
C ALA A 27 6.22 15.29 -14.96
N GLY A 28 6.03 14.01 -15.28
CA GLY A 28 6.95 13.25 -16.17
C GLY A 28 7.12 13.82 -17.57
N GLY A 29 6.09 14.50 -18.10
CA GLY A 29 6.13 15.15 -19.43
C GLY A 29 6.54 16.62 -19.42
N LYS A 30 6.72 17.26 -18.26
CA LYS A 30 6.92 18.71 -18.16
C LYS A 30 8.39 19.10 -18.00
N LYS A 31 8.85 20.06 -18.83
CA LYS A 31 10.24 20.56 -18.81
C LYS A 31 10.51 21.62 -17.74
N SER A 32 9.48 22.21 -17.11
CA SER A 32 9.61 23.25 -16.09
C SER A 32 10.39 22.76 -14.87
N PHE A 33 11.25 23.60 -14.32
CA PHE A 33 12.08 23.31 -13.14
C PHE A 33 11.23 22.90 -11.92
N GLY A 34 10.12 23.60 -11.67
CA GLY A 34 9.22 23.28 -10.56
C GLY A 34 8.64 21.85 -10.65
N TRP A 35 8.20 21.41 -11.84
CA TRP A 35 7.69 20.06 -12.03
C TRP A 35 8.78 18.98 -11.90
N LYS A 36 10.01 19.29 -12.36
CA LYS A 36 11.16 18.38 -12.16
C LYS A 36 11.50 18.23 -10.68
N ALA A 37 11.48 19.32 -9.91
CA ALA A 37 11.73 19.29 -8.47
C ALA A 37 10.67 18.46 -7.71
N VAL A 38 9.39 18.65 -8.02
CA VAL A 38 8.29 17.88 -7.43
C VAL A 38 8.39 16.40 -7.78
N ASN A 39 8.70 16.07 -9.03
CA ASN A 39 8.89 14.68 -9.44
C ASN A 39 10.09 14.02 -8.72
N ALA A 40 11.18 14.77 -8.56
CA ALA A 40 12.37 14.31 -7.81
C ALA A 40 12.01 14.08 -6.33
N ALA A 41 11.28 14.99 -5.70
CA ALA A 41 10.83 14.85 -4.32
C ALA A 41 9.96 13.59 -4.13
N CYS A 42 9.00 13.34 -5.02
CA CYS A 42 8.21 12.10 -5.03
C CYS A 42 9.09 10.86 -5.21
N GLY A 43 10.12 10.94 -6.06
CA GLY A 43 11.09 9.86 -6.25
C GLY A 43 11.89 9.57 -5.00
N ILE A 44 12.40 10.61 -4.35
CA ILE A 44 13.14 10.51 -3.07
C ILE A 44 12.25 9.90 -1.99
N TYR A 45 11.01 10.40 -1.83
CA TYR A 45 10.05 9.83 -0.90
C TYR A 45 9.89 8.32 -1.08
N VAL A 46 9.58 7.88 -2.30
CA VAL A 46 9.37 6.45 -2.59
C VAL A 46 10.65 5.64 -2.31
N THR A 47 11.81 6.15 -2.71
CA THR A 47 13.09 5.45 -2.53
C THR A 47 13.47 5.35 -1.06
N VAL A 48 13.37 6.42 -0.30
CA VAL A 48 13.74 6.46 1.13
C VAL A 48 12.80 5.58 1.96
N ILE A 49 11.49 5.73 1.75
CA ILE A 49 10.49 4.99 2.53
C ILE A 49 10.57 3.49 2.25
N ARG A 50 10.70 3.07 0.99
CA ARG A 50 10.84 1.65 0.65
C ARG A 50 12.24 1.09 0.93
N GLY A 51 13.25 1.93 1.03
CA GLY A 51 14.62 1.55 1.32
C GLY A 51 14.96 1.48 2.82
N THR A 52 14.04 1.85 3.70
CA THR A 52 14.26 1.84 5.15
C THR A 52 13.28 0.91 5.87
N PRO A 53 13.71 0.22 6.95
CA PRO A 53 12.83 -0.70 7.68
C PRO A 53 11.65 0.03 8.35
N ILE A 54 10.45 -0.52 8.25
CA ILE A 54 9.24 0.05 8.86
C ILE A 54 9.37 0.22 10.39
N VAL A 55 10.06 -0.68 11.07
CA VAL A 55 10.31 -0.57 12.53
C VAL A 55 11.09 0.70 12.86
N VAL A 56 12.07 1.06 12.04
CA VAL A 56 12.87 2.30 12.25
C VAL A 56 11.98 3.52 12.00
N GLN A 57 11.18 3.51 10.93
CA GLN A 57 10.23 4.60 10.64
C GLN A 57 9.22 4.77 11.77
N LEU A 58 8.72 3.66 12.33
CA LEU A 58 7.80 3.65 13.45
C LEU A 58 8.41 4.26 14.72
N LEU A 59 9.66 3.88 15.05
CA LEU A 59 10.39 4.44 16.19
C LEU A 59 10.64 5.94 16.02
N ILE A 60 11.03 6.40 14.82
CA ILE A 60 11.21 7.82 14.52
C ILE A 60 9.88 8.57 14.67
N ALA A 61 8.78 8.04 14.11
CA ALA A 61 7.47 8.67 14.24
C ALA A 61 7.05 8.83 15.71
N TYR A 62 7.25 7.78 16.51
CA TYR A 62 6.86 7.79 17.93
C TYR A 62 7.76 8.68 18.79
N THR A 63 9.07 8.70 18.55
CA THR A 63 10.01 9.45 19.41
C THR A 63 10.09 10.93 19.05
N ILE A 64 9.79 11.31 17.80
CA ILE A 64 10.00 12.67 17.31
C ILE A 64 8.69 13.40 17.00
N LEU A 65 7.69 12.68 16.42
CA LEU A 65 6.50 13.33 15.86
C LEU A 65 5.25 13.18 16.72
N PHE A 66 5.08 12.06 17.43
CA PHE A 66 3.85 11.74 18.13
C PHE A 66 4.12 11.28 19.57
N ASN A 67 3.25 11.69 20.50
CA ASN A 67 3.29 11.22 21.88
C ASN A 67 2.43 9.96 22.09
N GLY A 68 1.51 9.65 21.16
CA GLY A 68 0.61 8.49 21.22
C GLY A 68 1.09 7.36 20.30
N SER A 69 1.08 6.13 20.82
CA SER A 69 1.53 4.97 20.04
C SER A 69 0.59 4.63 18.87
N PHE A 70 -0.71 4.89 19.02
CA PHE A 70 -1.68 4.62 17.95
C PHE A 70 -1.48 5.57 16.76
N GLU A 71 -1.37 6.87 17.02
CA GLU A 71 -1.17 7.92 16.02
C GLU A 71 0.16 7.73 15.28
N ALA A 72 1.23 7.41 16.02
CA ALA A 72 2.54 7.09 15.45
C ALA A 72 2.46 5.88 14.52
N CYS A 73 1.73 4.82 14.91
CA CYS A 73 1.50 3.66 14.07
C CYS A 73 0.72 4.01 12.79
N VAL A 74 -0.42 4.71 12.92
CA VAL A 74 -1.25 5.10 11.77
C VAL A 74 -0.45 5.92 10.77
N PHE A 75 0.34 6.87 11.27
CA PHE A 75 1.21 7.71 10.43
C PHE A 75 2.31 6.89 9.75
N ALA A 76 3.11 6.14 10.52
CA ALA A 76 4.26 5.42 9.99
C ALA A 76 3.83 4.36 8.96
N PHE A 77 2.83 3.53 9.28
CA PHE A 77 2.31 2.53 8.36
C PHE A 77 1.60 3.17 7.15
N GLY A 78 0.87 4.27 7.34
CA GLY A 78 0.21 4.98 6.25
C GLY A 78 1.19 5.61 5.26
N VAL A 79 2.24 6.27 5.77
CA VAL A 79 3.32 6.83 4.94
C VAL A 79 4.10 5.73 4.24
N ASN A 80 4.39 4.63 4.93
CA ASN A 80 5.08 3.47 4.35
C ASN A 80 4.24 2.85 3.23
N SER A 81 2.99 2.48 3.49
CA SER A 81 2.08 1.91 2.49
C SER A 81 1.86 2.85 1.31
N GLY A 82 1.84 4.18 1.52
CA GLY A 82 1.73 5.16 0.44
C GLY A 82 2.84 5.06 -0.61
N ALA A 83 4.07 4.76 -0.20
CA ALA A 83 5.17 4.55 -1.11
C ALA A 83 5.02 3.25 -1.93
N TYR A 84 4.53 2.18 -1.30
CA TYR A 84 4.23 0.92 -2.00
C TYR A 84 3.05 1.07 -2.96
N VAL A 85 1.96 1.72 -2.53
CA VAL A 85 0.80 2.00 -3.38
C VAL A 85 1.18 2.84 -4.60
N ALA A 86 2.02 3.86 -4.45
CA ALA A 86 2.52 4.65 -5.58
C ALA A 86 3.23 3.79 -6.63
N GLU A 87 4.05 2.84 -6.20
CA GLU A 87 4.75 1.91 -7.09
C GLU A 87 3.81 0.84 -7.68
N ILE A 88 2.82 0.37 -6.92
CA ILE A 88 1.78 -0.53 -7.44
C ILE A 88 1.02 0.15 -8.58
N ILE A 89 0.61 1.41 -8.40
CA ILE A 89 -0.10 2.15 -9.44
C ILE A 89 0.81 2.37 -10.66
N ARG A 90 2.06 2.80 -10.46
CA ARG A 90 3.03 2.97 -11.54
C ARG A 90 3.27 1.66 -12.30
N GLY A 91 3.46 0.55 -11.58
CA GLY A 91 3.65 -0.78 -12.16
C GLY A 91 2.43 -1.26 -12.93
N GLY A 92 1.23 -1.05 -12.38
CA GLY A 92 -0.03 -1.43 -13.04
C GLY A 92 -0.29 -0.65 -14.33
N ILE A 93 0.05 0.65 -14.38
CA ILE A 93 -0.01 1.43 -15.62
C ILE A 93 1.05 0.95 -16.63
N ALA A 94 2.28 0.71 -16.16
CA ALA A 94 3.38 0.26 -17.00
C ALA A 94 3.21 -1.17 -17.54
N SER A 95 2.33 -1.98 -16.95
CA SER A 95 2.04 -3.35 -17.40
C SER A 95 1.12 -3.41 -18.63
N ILE A 96 0.51 -2.27 -19.00
CA ILE A 96 -0.36 -2.21 -20.18
C ILE A 96 0.51 -2.13 -21.43
N ASP A 97 0.17 -2.93 -22.44
CA ASP A 97 0.87 -2.94 -23.73
C ASP A 97 0.89 -1.51 -24.33
N PRO A 98 2.06 -0.94 -24.63
CA PRO A 98 2.20 0.36 -25.28
C PRO A 98 1.38 0.48 -26.57
N GLY A 99 1.17 -0.62 -27.30
CA GLY A 99 0.32 -0.68 -28.50
C GLY A 99 -1.12 -0.22 -28.25
N GLN A 100 -1.65 -0.42 -27.02
CA GLN A 100 -2.98 0.09 -26.67
C GLN A 100 -3.03 1.63 -26.69
N ALA A 101 -2.00 2.28 -26.19
CA ALA A 101 -1.89 3.74 -26.21
C ALA A 101 -1.63 4.25 -27.64
N GLU A 102 -0.86 3.54 -28.46
CA GLU A 102 -0.59 3.88 -29.84
C GLU A 102 -1.85 3.74 -30.70
N ALA A 103 -2.60 2.67 -30.55
CA ALA A 103 -3.89 2.46 -31.23
C ALA A 103 -4.89 3.56 -30.91
N GLY A 104 -5.01 3.96 -29.63
CA GLY A 104 -5.88 5.06 -29.22
C GLY A 104 -5.51 6.38 -29.90
N ARG A 105 -4.22 6.72 -29.98
CA ARG A 105 -3.73 7.91 -30.66
C ARG A 105 -3.95 7.84 -32.18
N SER A 106 -3.79 6.68 -32.78
CA SER A 106 -4.04 6.45 -34.22
C SER A 106 -5.51 6.66 -34.59
N LEU A 107 -6.43 6.41 -33.65
CA LEU A 107 -7.85 6.72 -33.77
C LEU A 107 -8.21 8.17 -33.46
N GLY A 108 -7.21 9.06 -33.27
CA GLY A 108 -7.40 10.50 -33.07
C GLY A 108 -7.68 10.90 -31.62
N LEU A 109 -7.56 9.99 -30.65
CA LEU A 109 -7.71 10.35 -29.24
C LEU A 109 -6.50 11.15 -28.75
N SER A 110 -6.76 12.19 -27.95
CA SER A 110 -5.70 12.89 -27.24
C SER A 110 -5.02 11.97 -26.21
N GLU A 111 -3.80 12.30 -25.78
CA GLU A 111 -3.06 11.52 -24.78
C GLU A 111 -3.87 11.30 -23.50
N GLY A 112 -4.54 12.36 -22.99
CA GLY A 112 -5.39 12.26 -21.81
C GLY A 112 -6.64 11.40 -22.03
N ALA A 113 -7.26 11.47 -23.22
CA ALA A 113 -8.41 10.62 -23.55
C ALA A 113 -7.99 9.14 -23.67
N THR A 114 -6.87 8.88 -24.33
CA THR A 114 -6.27 7.54 -24.44
C THR A 114 -5.96 6.94 -23.05
N MET A 115 -5.33 7.73 -22.16
CA MET A 115 -5.07 7.31 -20.79
C MET A 115 -6.36 6.96 -20.06
N ARG A 116 -7.37 7.84 -20.11
CA ARG A 116 -8.61 7.68 -19.35
C ARG A 116 -9.50 6.56 -19.88
N LEU A 117 -9.62 6.43 -21.21
CA LEU A 117 -10.59 5.54 -21.85
C LEU A 117 -10.03 4.16 -22.18
N ILE A 118 -8.72 4.03 -22.36
CA ILE A 118 -8.08 2.77 -22.79
C ILE A 118 -7.13 2.22 -21.73
N VAL A 119 -6.12 3.00 -21.32
CA VAL A 119 -5.05 2.51 -20.46
C VAL A 119 -5.52 2.33 -19.01
N LEU A 120 -6.15 3.36 -18.43
CA LEU A 120 -6.52 3.35 -17.01
C LEU A 120 -7.54 2.25 -16.65
N PRO A 121 -8.61 1.98 -17.42
CA PRO A 121 -9.53 0.89 -17.12
C PRO A 121 -8.85 -0.49 -17.09
N GLN A 122 -7.88 -0.71 -17.98
CA GLN A 122 -7.09 -1.95 -18.01
C GLN A 122 -6.10 -1.99 -16.83
N ALA A 123 -5.40 -0.89 -16.57
CA ALA A 123 -4.44 -0.78 -15.46
C ALA A 123 -5.11 -1.02 -14.10
N VAL A 124 -6.32 -0.52 -13.88
CA VAL A 124 -7.07 -0.73 -12.62
C VAL A 124 -7.28 -2.22 -12.34
N LYS A 125 -7.51 -3.05 -13.36
CA LYS A 125 -7.67 -4.50 -13.18
C LYS A 125 -6.40 -5.16 -12.63
N ASN A 126 -5.22 -4.65 -13.00
CA ASN A 126 -3.93 -5.13 -12.48
C ASN A 126 -3.58 -4.50 -11.12
N ILE A 127 -3.98 -3.25 -10.90
CA ILE A 127 -3.72 -2.50 -9.67
C ILE A 127 -4.54 -3.05 -8.50
N LEU A 128 -5.83 -3.33 -8.68
CA LEU A 128 -6.72 -3.74 -7.59
C LEU A 128 -6.26 -4.99 -6.84
N PRO A 129 -5.86 -6.10 -7.50
CA PRO A 129 -5.33 -7.27 -6.80
C PRO A 129 -4.05 -6.97 -6.03
N ALA A 130 -3.16 -6.14 -6.60
CA ALA A 130 -1.92 -5.75 -5.95
C ALA A 130 -2.16 -4.86 -4.72
N LEU A 131 -3.12 -3.94 -4.76
CA LEU A 131 -3.56 -3.15 -3.59
C LEU A 131 -4.15 -4.03 -2.49
N PHE A 132 -4.92 -5.04 -2.88
CA PHE A 132 -5.48 -5.98 -1.90
C PHE A 132 -4.37 -6.80 -1.23
N ASN A 133 -3.36 -7.21 -1.99
CA ASN A 133 -2.18 -7.90 -1.45
C ASN A 133 -1.38 -6.99 -0.50
N GLU A 134 -1.24 -5.71 -0.83
CA GLU A 134 -0.61 -4.70 0.04
C GLU A 134 -1.36 -4.58 1.38
N PHE A 135 -2.71 -4.57 1.36
CA PHE A 135 -3.50 -4.57 2.59
C PHE A 135 -3.27 -5.82 3.44
N ILE A 136 -3.16 -7.01 2.82
CA ILE A 136 -2.82 -8.25 3.52
C ILE A 136 -1.42 -8.19 4.13
N ALA A 137 -0.45 -7.61 3.42
CA ALA A 137 0.91 -7.41 3.92
C ALA A 137 0.92 -6.47 5.13
N LEU A 138 0.25 -5.31 5.00
CA LEU A 138 0.14 -4.30 6.03
C LEU A 138 -0.51 -4.84 7.31
N LEU A 139 -1.54 -5.71 7.19
CA LEU A 139 -2.14 -6.37 8.35
C LEU A 139 -1.12 -7.17 9.16
N LYS A 140 -0.20 -7.87 8.50
CA LYS A 140 0.88 -8.62 9.19
C LYS A 140 1.95 -7.68 9.75
N GLU A 141 2.27 -6.61 9.03
CA GLU A 141 3.26 -5.61 9.45
C GLU A 141 2.84 -4.87 10.71
N THR A 142 1.53 -4.73 11.00
CA THR A 142 1.08 -4.15 12.26
C THR A 142 1.59 -4.90 13.49
N SER A 143 2.07 -6.14 13.35
CA SER A 143 2.66 -6.93 14.43
C SER A 143 3.91 -6.29 15.07
N VAL A 144 4.58 -5.36 14.35
CA VAL A 144 5.72 -4.62 14.90
C VAL A 144 5.31 -3.38 15.72
N ALA A 145 4.01 -3.05 15.79
CA ALA A 145 3.51 -1.93 16.59
C ALA A 145 3.84 -2.07 18.10
N GLY A 146 4.03 -3.30 18.54
CA GLY A 146 4.46 -3.61 19.92
C GLY A 146 5.81 -3.00 20.33
N TYR A 147 6.69 -2.63 19.37
CA TYR A 147 7.97 -1.95 19.66
C TYR A 147 7.79 -0.55 20.29
N ILE A 148 6.66 0.10 20.06
CA ILE A 148 6.30 1.38 20.67
C ILE A 148 5.14 1.23 21.68
N ALA A 149 5.03 0.05 22.30
CA ALA A 149 3.99 -0.30 23.27
C ALA A 149 2.54 -0.20 22.77
N ALA A 150 2.30 -0.15 21.47
CA ALA A 150 0.96 -0.22 20.90
C ALA A 150 0.38 -1.63 21.13
N ARG A 151 -0.85 -1.70 21.66
CA ARG A 151 -1.50 -2.95 22.08
C ARG A 151 -2.17 -3.67 20.90
N ASP A 152 -1.36 -4.13 19.94
CA ASP A 152 -1.81 -5.01 18.87
C ASP A 152 -1.96 -6.47 19.35
N LEU A 153 -2.38 -7.37 18.45
CA LEU A 153 -2.55 -8.79 18.75
C LEU A 153 -1.24 -9.44 19.22
N THR A 154 -0.12 -9.12 18.57
CA THR A 154 1.20 -9.67 18.91
C THR A 154 1.66 -9.19 20.28
N LYS A 155 1.54 -7.88 20.57
CA LYS A 155 1.93 -7.32 21.87
C LYS A 155 1.13 -7.87 23.03
N VAL A 156 -0.19 -8.03 22.83
CA VAL A 156 -1.05 -8.63 23.87
C VAL A 156 -0.64 -10.08 24.13
N SER A 157 -0.41 -10.86 23.08
CA SER A 157 0.02 -12.26 23.20
C SER A 157 1.40 -12.39 23.85
N ASP A 158 2.33 -11.51 23.52
CA ASP A 158 3.67 -11.47 24.13
C ASP A 158 3.60 -11.06 25.62
N SER A 159 2.73 -10.13 25.96
CA SER A 159 2.50 -9.75 27.37
C SER A 159 1.96 -10.92 28.19
N ILE A 160 0.99 -11.68 27.66
CA ILE A 160 0.45 -12.88 28.34
C ILE A 160 1.54 -13.95 28.44
N ARG A 161 2.33 -14.15 27.39
CA ARG A 161 3.49 -15.06 27.41
C ARG A 161 4.45 -14.73 28.54
N GLY A 162 4.77 -13.44 28.72
CA GLY A 162 5.69 -12.98 29.77
C GLY A 162 5.15 -13.24 31.20
N ILE A 163 3.84 -13.10 31.40
CA ILE A 163 3.19 -13.35 32.71
C ILE A 163 3.04 -14.85 33.00
N ALA A 164 2.62 -15.61 31.98
CA ALA A 164 2.33 -17.03 32.13
C ALA A 164 3.56 -17.95 32.00
N PHE A 165 4.71 -17.40 31.59
CA PHE A 165 5.92 -18.16 31.23
C PHE A 165 5.66 -19.32 30.26
N ASN A 166 4.70 -19.11 29.34
CA ASN A 166 4.23 -20.11 28.38
C ASN A 166 4.06 -19.48 27.00
N SER A 167 4.58 -20.10 25.94
CA SER A 167 4.55 -19.61 24.57
C SER A 167 3.23 -19.86 23.82
N ALA A 168 2.27 -20.58 24.40
CA ALA A 168 0.98 -20.88 23.78
C ALA A 168 0.24 -19.64 23.23
N PRO A 169 0.22 -18.45 23.89
CA PRO A 169 -0.42 -17.25 23.34
C PRO A 169 0.13 -16.80 21.99
N LEU A 170 1.42 -17.01 21.72
CA LEU A 170 2.03 -16.66 20.43
C LEU A 170 1.53 -17.57 19.31
N PHE A 171 1.36 -18.87 19.58
CA PHE A 171 0.76 -19.79 18.59
C PHE A 171 -0.71 -19.46 18.32
N ILE A 172 -1.45 -19.03 19.34
CA ILE A 172 -2.83 -18.55 19.16
C ILE A 172 -2.85 -17.28 18.29
N ALA A 173 -1.96 -16.31 18.56
CA ALA A 173 -1.85 -15.12 17.70
C ALA A 173 -1.51 -15.47 16.26
N ALA A 174 -0.56 -16.39 16.05
CA ALA A 174 -0.20 -16.86 14.71
C ALA A 174 -1.39 -17.51 13.98
N ALA A 175 -2.19 -18.34 14.70
CA ALA A 175 -3.39 -18.95 14.16
C ALA A 175 -4.45 -17.88 13.77
N ILE A 176 -4.65 -16.85 14.60
CA ILE A 176 -5.57 -15.75 14.31
C ILE A 176 -5.10 -14.98 13.07
N TYR A 177 -3.82 -14.60 12.97
CA TYR A 177 -3.27 -13.95 11.77
C TYR A 177 -3.46 -14.83 10.53
N LEU A 178 -3.19 -16.14 10.64
CA LEU A 178 -3.36 -17.07 9.52
C LEU A 178 -4.81 -17.11 9.05
N LEU A 179 -5.78 -17.22 9.96
CA LEU A 179 -7.21 -17.22 9.63
C LEU A 179 -7.62 -15.92 8.93
N LEU A 180 -7.17 -14.74 9.42
CA LEU A 180 -7.43 -13.46 8.80
C LEU A 180 -6.84 -13.40 7.37
N VAL A 181 -5.58 -13.79 7.20
CA VAL A 181 -4.90 -13.80 5.90
C VAL A 181 -5.55 -14.76 4.92
N VAL A 182 -5.89 -15.98 5.36
CA VAL A 182 -6.59 -16.97 4.50
C VAL A 182 -7.96 -16.45 4.07
N GLY A 183 -8.74 -15.86 4.99
CA GLY A 183 -10.03 -15.26 4.68
C GLY A 183 -9.92 -14.12 3.66
N MET A 184 -8.96 -13.22 3.87
CA MET A 184 -8.71 -12.10 2.96
C MET A 184 -8.20 -12.58 1.58
N THR A 185 -7.30 -13.56 1.55
CA THR A 185 -6.82 -14.16 0.29
C THR A 185 -7.94 -14.84 -0.49
N ALA A 186 -8.92 -15.44 0.19
CA ALA A 186 -10.10 -16.01 -0.47
C ALA A 186 -10.97 -14.92 -1.13
N ILE A 187 -11.13 -13.76 -0.47
CA ILE A 187 -11.83 -12.59 -1.03
C ILE A 187 -11.06 -12.06 -2.25
N GLN A 188 -9.75 -11.90 -2.14
CA GLN A 188 -8.86 -11.46 -3.23
C GLN A 188 -9.02 -12.37 -4.46
N LYS A 189 -8.90 -13.69 -4.30
CA LYS A 189 -9.08 -14.66 -5.40
C LYS A 189 -10.45 -14.55 -6.06
N LYS A 190 -11.51 -14.30 -5.30
CA LYS A 190 -12.85 -14.08 -5.85
C LYS A 190 -12.94 -12.80 -6.69
N MET A 191 -12.28 -11.73 -6.22
CA MET A 191 -12.17 -10.47 -6.97
C MET A 191 -11.40 -10.66 -8.27
N GLU A 192 -10.23 -11.31 -8.24
CA GLU A 192 -9.40 -11.59 -9.41
C GLU A 192 -10.18 -12.39 -10.48
N ARG A 193 -10.92 -13.43 -10.07
CA ARG A 193 -11.77 -14.21 -10.99
C ARG A 193 -12.83 -13.34 -11.67
N ARG A 194 -13.46 -12.41 -10.95
CA ARG A 194 -14.46 -11.48 -11.53
C ARG A 194 -13.84 -10.50 -12.52
N LEU A 195 -12.64 -9.97 -12.19
CA LEU A 195 -11.90 -9.07 -13.09
C LEU A 195 -11.51 -9.80 -14.39
N ALA A 196 -11.00 -11.03 -14.30
CA ALA A 196 -10.64 -11.84 -15.44
C ALA A 196 -11.84 -12.24 -16.35
N GLN A 197 -13.04 -12.37 -15.77
CA GLN A 197 -14.27 -12.64 -16.57
C GLN A 197 -14.68 -11.40 -17.39
N SER A 198 -14.43 -10.19 -16.91
CA SER A 198 -14.76 -8.97 -17.64
C SER A 198 -13.85 -8.68 -18.84
N ASP A 199 -12.81 -9.49 -19.07
CA ASP A 199 -11.93 -9.39 -20.24
C ASP A 199 -12.38 -10.32 -21.39
N ARG A 200 -13.36 -11.22 -21.13
CA ARG A 200 -13.83 -12.22 -22.09
C ARG A 200 -15.20 -11.89 -22.70
N GLY A 201 -15.81 -10.82 -22.28
CA GLY A 201 -17.10 -10.29 -22.79
C GLY A 201 -16.93 -8.94 -23.44
#